data_9c96d27372771c13cb37f0ff498fd4dc
#
_entry.id   9c96d27372771c13cb37f0ff498fd4dc
#
_cell.length_a   1.000
_cell.length_b   1.000
_cell.length_c   1.000
_cell.angle_alpha   90.00
_cell.angle_beta   90.00
_cell.angle_gamma   90.00
#
_symmetry.space_group_name_H-M   'P 1'
#
loop_
_entity.id
_entity.type
_entity.pdbx_description
1 polymer ?
#
loop_
_entity_poly.entity_id
_entity_poly.type
_entity_poly.pdbx_seq_one_letter_code
_entity_poly.pdbx_strand_id
1 'polypeptide(L)'
;SAYNFNFKTNPFSLGTTIGFLDNAGKYNRFWEMTAVLREGDPNVIEQSKTISKSFPNDIDMVANSRENQVVFFGKKGTSTVYGFRYHTDAASRIQQAWFEWELRGTIQHIAVLDDALYVVLKNQEDSVYKYHIEKYAIKSDDPFVIIDTDNVTTFNVHLDKSFKINSSDVSGQTYTQLKLNGTNTGIEHFYNSDTDLVAYVASGDYKGNRYTTTRNTSNLQINSLPNDGNVGDIILGYEFETEVELPKIYLQQKAGNSFRSDIQSSLNIQRLKLNFGDLGTCTTTLNREVKGALTTTHTAKPITSSVTTRPFIESEETLTIPVYEKNKNVTITIKSEHPSPATLHSMNWEGDYTNKYYKRV
;
A
#
# COMPACT_ATOMS: atom_id res chain seq x y z
N SER A 1 6.24 -37.71 -5.44
CA SER A 1 6.58 -36.37 -5.97
C SER A 1 6.95 -35.45 -4.82
N ALA A 2 7.88 -34.55 -5.03
CA ALA A 2 8.31 -33.59 -4.01
C ALA A 2 7.28 -32.48 -3.74
N TYR A 3 6.23 -32.41 -4.55
CA TYR A 3 5.20 -31.38 -4.51
C TYR A 3 3.82 -31.99 -4.23
N ASN A 4 3.05 -31.34 -3.35
CA ASN A 4 1.64 -31.64 -3.11
C ASN A 4 0.79 -30.48 -3.67
N PHE A 5 0.46 -30.59 -4.94
CA PHE A 5 -0.24 -29.52 -5.68
C PHE A 5 -1.56 -29.11 -5.01
N ASN A 6 -1.79 -27.81 -4.92
CA ASN A 6 -3.04 -27.27 -4.38
C ASN A 6 -4.15 -27.33 -5.47
N PHE A 7 -5.05 -28.30 -5.36
CA PHE A 7 -6.13 -28.50 -6.32
C PHE A 7 -7.24 -27.42 -6.29
N LYS A 8 -7.22 -26.54 -5.30
CA LYS A 8 -8.18 -25.42 -5.22
C LYS A 8 -7.83 -24.29 -6.18
N THR A 9 -6.59 -24.24 -6.63
CA THR A 9 -6.08 -23.16 -7.51
C THR A 9 -5.48 -23.77 -8.77
N ASN A 10 -5.68 -23.07 -9.90
CA ASN A 10 -5.06 -23.46 -11.15
C ASN A 10 -3.64 -22.90 -11.26
N PRO A 11 -2.72 -23.56 -12.00
CA PRO A 11 -1.47 -22.94 -12.42
C PRO A 11 -1.73 -21.69 -13.26
N PHE A 12 -0.86 -20.72 -13.15
CA PHE A 12 -1.01 -19.42 -13.80
C PHE A 12 0.29 -18.97 -14.49
N SER A 13 0.15 -18.16 -15.53
CA SER A 13 1.29 -17.69 -16.30
C SER A 13 1.92 -16.43 -15.68
N LEU A 14 3.24 -16.45 -15.53
CA LEU A 14 4.06 -15.29 -15.14
C LEU A 14 4.88 -14.74 -16.33
N GLY A 15 4.39 -14.97 -17.53
CA GLY A 15 5.10 -14.62 -18.77
C GLY A 15 5.83 -15.83 -19.34
N THR A 16 7.13 -15.93 -19.13
CA THR A 16 7.97 -17.06 -19.58
C THR A 16 8.00 -18.22 -18.59
N THR A 17 7.41 -18.05 -17.42
CA THR A 17 7.37 -19.03 -16.32
C THR A 17 5.93 -19.35 -15.92
N ILE A 18 5.75 -20.44 -15.18
CA ILE A 18 4.45 -20.90 -14.66
C ILE A 18 4.51 -20.86 -13.13
N GLY A 19 3.52 -20.20 -12.53
CA GLY A 19 3.30 -20.22 -11.10
C GLY A 19 2.31 -21.30 -10.68
N PHE A 20 2.53 -21.92 -9.53
CA PHE A 20 1.58 -22.86 -8.90
C PHE A 20 1.73 -22.88 -7.37
N LEU A 21 0.68 -23.31 -6.69
CA LEU A 21 0.66 -23.47 -5.24
C LEU A 21 0.79 -24.93 -4.83
N ASP A 22 1.43 -25.15 -3.69
CA ASP A 22 1.71 -26.43 -3.08
C ASP A 22 1.35 -26.42 -1.58
N ASN A 23 0.69 -27.48 -1.11
CA ASN A 23 0.21 -27.67 0.27
C ASN A 23 1.12 -28.57 1.11
N ALA A 24 2.32 -28.92 0.66
CA ALA A 24 3.19 -29.87 1.36
C ALA A 24 3.83 -29.33 2.64
N GLY A 25 3.65 -28.06 2.98
CA GLY A 25 4.24 -27.39 4.13
C GLY A 25 3.22 -26.99 5.20
N LYS A 26 3.68 -26.20 6.19
CA LYS A 26 2.84 -25.55 7.19
C LYS A 26 2.08 -24.33 6.64
N TYR A 27 2.46 -23.86 5.45
CA TYR A 27 1.85 -22.76 4.69
C TYR A 27 1.77 -23.17 3.22
N ASN A 28 0.96 -22.51 2.41
CA ASN A 28 0.99 -22.69 0.96
C ASN A 28 2.33 -22.19 0.43
N ARG A 29 3.00 -23.02 -0.36
CA ARG A 29 4.22 -22.61 -1.05
C ARG A 29 3.90 -22.18 -2.46
N PHE A 30 4.27 -20.97 -2.81
CA PHE A 30 4.19 -20.49 -4.17
C PHE A 30 5.50 -20.81 -4.91
N TRP A 31 5.37 -21.63 -5.92
CA TRP A 31 6.47 -22.08 -6.77
C TRP A 31 6.38 -21.45 -8.15
N GLU A 32 7.53 -21.11 -8.66
CA GLU A 32 7.71 -20.67 -10.02
C GLU A 32 8.59 -21.67 -10.77
N MET A 33 8.07 -22.16 -11.90
CA MET A 33 8.74 -23.13 -12.75
C MET A 33 9.13 -22.50 -14.07
N THR A 34 10.40 -22.60 -14.43
CA THR A 34 10.94 -22.18 -15.72
C THR A 34 11.00 -23.38 -16.66
N ALA A 35 10.43 -23.26 -17.86
CA ALA A 35 10.61 -24.28 -18.87
C ALA A 35 12.08 -24.31 -19.34
N VAL A 36 12.68 -25.48 -19.30
CA VAL A 36 14.04 -25.67 -19.85
C VAL A 36 13.94 -26.09 -21.31
N LEU A 37 14.56 -25.35 -22.19
CA LEU A 37 14.52 -25.59 -23.64
C LEU A 37 15.36 -26.80 -24.11
N ARG A 38 16.05 -27.51 -23.21
CA ARG A 38 16.86 -28.70 -23.48
C ARG A 38 16.60 -29.78 -22.43
N GLU A 39 16.95 -31.02 -22.73
CA GLU A 39 16.85 -32.16 -21.84
C GLU A 39 17.42 -31.84 -20.44
N GLY A 40 16.55 -31.72 -19.45
CA GLY A 40 16.88 -31.42 -18.07
C GLY A 40 15.64 -31.19 -17.25
N ASP A 41 15.77 -31.30 -15.94
CA ASP A 41 14.69 -31.03 -15.00
C ASP A 41 14.35 -29.52 -15.03
N PRO A 42 13.06 -29.16 -14.97
CA PRO A 42 12.65 -27.77 -14.88
C PRO A 42 13.22 -27.13 -13.60
N ASN A 43 13.70 -25.90 -13.73
CA ASN A 43 14.12 -25.14 -12.56
C ASN A 43 12.88 -24.62 -11.82
N VAL A 44 12.74 -25.01 -10.55
CA VAL A 44 11.60 -24.66 -9.70
C VAL A 44 12.09 -23.90 -8.48
N ILE A 45 11.61 -22.67 -8.29
CA ILE A 45 12.04 -21.76 -7.22
C ILE A 45 10.84 -21.43 -6.34
N GLU A 46 10.99 -21.54 -5.02
CA GLU A 46 9.98 -21.10 -4.06
C GLU A 46 10.05 -19.58 -3.87
N GLN A 47 8.98 -18.88 -4.23
CA GLN A 47 8.86 -17.43 -4.11
C GLN A 47 8.28 -16.97 -2.76
N SER A 48 7.50 -17.80 -2.10
CA SER A 48 6.86 -17.48 -0.80
C SER A 48 7.76 -17.68 0.42
N LYS A 49 8.99 -18.14 0.24
CA LYS A 49 9.89 -18.44 1.36
C LYS A 49 10.15 -17.23 2.27
N THR A 50 10.18 -16.04 1.70
CA THR A 50 10.43 -14.78 2.44
C THR A 50 9.26 -14.37 3.33
N ILE A 51 8.03 -14.74 2.97
CA ILE A 51 6.80 -14.42 3.70
C ILE A 51 6.16 -15.65 4.35
N SER A 52 6.91 -16.71 4.55
CA SER A 52 6.40 -17.98 5.09
C SER A 52 5.73 -17.90 6.46
N LYS A 53 5.91 -16.80 7.18
CA LYS A 53 5.26 -16.56 8.49
C LYS A 53 3.85 -16.00 8.35
N SER A 54 3.60 -15.14 7.36
CA SER A 54 2.32 -14.47 7.13
C SER A 54 1.50 -15.15 6.03
N PHE A 55 2.15 -15.80 5.06
CA PHE A 55 1.44 -16.47 3.98
C PHE A 55 0.67 -17.70 4.49
N PRO A 56 -0.66 -17.71 4.39
CA PRO A 56 -1.48 -18.75 5.03
C PRO A 56 -1.33 -20.09 4.34
N ASN A 57 -1.76 -21.14 5.03
CA ASN A 57 -2.16 -22.40 4.39
C ASN A 57 -3.60 -22.25 3.88
N ASP A 58 -4.02 -23.08 2.96
CA ASP A 58 -5.40 -23.11 2.39
C ASP A 58 -5.78 -21.91 1.52
N ILE A 59 -4.85 -21.30 0.82
CA ILE A 59 -5.17 -20.40 -0.29
C ILE A 59 -6.08 -21.14 -1.27
N ASP A 60 -7.21 -20.55 -1.60
CA ASP A 60 -8.21 -21.14 -2.49
C ASP A 60 -8.56 -20.26 -3.69
N MET A 61 -7.96 -19.07 -3.77
CA MET A 61 -8.15 -18.14 -4.87
C MET A 61 -6.82 -17.57 -5.34
N VAL A 62 -6.64 -17.54 -6.66
CA VAL A 62 -5.52 -16.86 -7.32
C VAL A 62 -6.07 -16.05 -8.47
N ALA A 63 -5.65 -14.81 -8.57
CA ALA A 63 -5.94 -13.93 -9.70
C ALA A 63 -4.65 -13.27 -10.16
N ASN A 64 -4.31 -13.34 -11.45
CA ASN A 64 -3.07 -12.78 -11.94
C ASN A 64 -3.29 -11.85 -13.12
N SER A 65 -2.48 -10.79 -13.18
CA SER A 65 -2.33 -9.92 -14.31
C SER A 65 -0.92 -10.07 -14.87
N ARG A 66 -0.80 -10.75 -16.00
CA ARG A 66 0.48 -10.91 -16.68
C ARG A 66 1.02 -9.56 -17.18
N GLU A 67 0.14 -8.72 -17.68
CA GLU A 67 0.51 -7.40 -18.24
C GLU A 67 1.02 -6.46 -17.16
N ASN A 68 0.38 -6.46 -16.00
CA ASN A 68 0.80 -5.65 -14.86
C ASN A 68 1.84 -6.34 -13.97
N GLN A 69 2.24 -7.56 -14.30
CA GLN A 69 3.24 -8.35 -13.59
C GLN A 69 2.94 -8.46 -12.08
N VAL A 70 1.69 -8.83 -11.77
CA VAL A 70 1.23 -9.00 -10.39
C VAL A 70 0.34 -10.23 -10.26
N VAL A 71 0.46 -10.91 -9.13
CA VAL A 71 -0.38 -12.05 -8.73
C VAL A 71 -1.00 -11.75 -7.39
N PHE A 72 -2.29 -12.00 -7.26
CA PHE A 72 -3.04 -11.87 -6.01
C PHE A 72 -3.47 -13.25 -5.52
N PHE A 73 -3.34 -13.44 -4.22
CA PHE A 73 -3.72 -14.65 -3.53
C PHE A 73 -4.73 -14.31 -2.44
N GLY A 74 -5.77 -15.08 -2.35
CA GLY A 74 -6.82 -14.91 -1.36
C GLY A 74 -7.26 -16.23 -0.75
N LYS A 75 -7.85 -16.12 0.44
CA LYS A 75 -8.53 -17.22 1.13
C LYS A 75 -9.95 -16.79 1.45
N LYS A 76 -10.92 -17.62 1.05
CA LYS A 76 -12.33 -17.34 1.33
C LYS A 76 -12.58 -17.22 2.84
N GLY A 77 -13.30 -16.17 3.22
CA GLY A 77 -13.66 -15.92 4.62
C GLY A 77 -12.59 -15.17 5.44
N THR A 78 -11.48 -14.76 4.82
CA THR A 78 -10.49 -13.82 5.41
C THR A 78 -10.65 -12.44 4.81
N SER A 79 -10.00 -11.43 5.38
CA SER A 79 -9.97 -10.05 4.89
C SER A 79 -8.71 -9.69 4.14
N THR A 80 -7.67 -10.54 4.18
CA THR A 80 -6.35 -10.23 3.65
C THR A 80 -6.16 -10.76 2.22
N VAL A 81 -5.71 -9.89 1.32
CA VAL A 81 -5.20 -10.24 -0.01
C VAL A 81 -3.69 -10.12 0.01
N TYR A 82 -3.00 -11.17 -0.40
CA TYR A 82 -1.55 -11.18 -0.59
C TYR A 82 -1.23 -10.88 -2.04
N GLY A 83 -0.33 -9.94 -2.28
CA GLY A 83 0.12 -9.59 -3.61
C GLY A 83 1.59 -9.91 -3.83
N PHE A 84 1.91 -10.47 -4.98
CA PHE A 84 3.26 -10.66 -5.46
C PHE A 84 3.46 -9.87 -6.74
N ARG A 85 4.20 -8.78 -6.66
CA ARG A 85 4.55 -7.96 -7.82
C ARG A 85 5.97 -8.27 -8.25
N TYR A 86 6.16 -8.42 -9.56
CA TYR A 86 7.46 -8.73 -10.15
C TYR A 86 7.71 -7.86 -11.38
N HIS A 87 8.96 -7.60 -11.64
CA HIS A 87 9.36 -6.94 -12.88
C HIS A 87 10.39 -7.81 -13.60
N THR A 88 10.06 -8.20 -14.82
CA THR A 88 10.88 -9.05 -15.67
C THR A 88 11.23 -8.26 -16.92
N ASP A 89 12.50 -8.07 -17.20
CA ASP A 89 13.02 -7.66 -18.48
C ASP A 89 13.29 -8.92 -19.34
N ALA A 90 13.37 -8.79 -20.64
CA ALA A 90 13.40 -9.82 -21.67
C ALA A 90 13.94 -11.22 -21.27
N ALA A 91 14.88 -11.33 -20.35
CA ALA A 91 15.51 -12.58 -19.94
C ALA A 91 15.66 -12.81 -18.43
N SER A 92 15.44 -11.82 -17.58
CA SER A 92 15.70 -11.94 -16.14
C SER A 92 14.69 -11.17 -15.29
N ARG A 93 14.43 -11.68 -14.07
CA ARG A 93 13.67 -10.96 -13.07
C ARG A 93 14.58 -9.91 -12.43
N ILE A 94 14.21 -8.64 -12.60
CA ILE A 94 14.96 -7.49 -12.07
C ILE A 94 14.54 -7.20 -10.64
N GLN A 95 13.23 -7.26 -10.36
CA GLN A 95 12.66 -6.91 -9.07
C GLN A 95 11.48 -7.80 -8.73
N GLN A 96 11.29 -8.05 -7.45
CA GLN A 96 10.07 -8.69 -6.93
C GLN A 96 9.81 -8.19 -5.52
N ALA A 97 8.53 -8.08 -5.18
CA ALA A 97 8.06 -7.65 -3.87
C ALA A 97 6.77 -8.34 -3.49
N TRP A 98 6.60 -8.60 -2.20
CA TRP A 98 5.35 -9.03 -1.60
C TRP A 98 4.71 -7.85 -0.88
N PHE A 99 3.37 -7.83 -0.87
CA PHE A 99 2.58 -6.88 -0.11
C PHE A 99 1.29 -7.55 0.36
N GLU A 100 0.67 -6.96 1.37
CA GLU A 100 -0.58 -7.42 1.94
C GLU A 100 -1.58 -6.27 1.93
N TRP A 101 -2.82 -6.54 1.55
CA TRP A 101 -3.94 -5.61 1.65
C TRP A 101 -4.97 -6.17 2.61
N GLU A 102 -5.28 -5.40 3.65
CA GLU A 102 -6.35 -5.71 4.59
C GLU A 102 -7.62 -5.01 4.12
N LEU A 103 -8.61 -5.79 3.73
CA LEU A 103 -9.86 -5.29 3.15
C LEU A 103 -10.95 -5.16 4.22
N ARG A 104 -11.90 -4.26 3.98
CA ARG A 104 -13.01 -3.99 4.91
C ARG A 104 -14.15 -4.99 4.76
N GLY A 105 -13.88 -6.28 4.80
CA GLY A 105 -14.85 -7.35 4.71
C GLY A 105 -14.23 -8.69 4.44
N THR A 106 -15.04 -9.74 4.47
CA THR A 106 -14.54 -11.08 4.21
C THR A 106 -14.60 -11.43 2.73
N ILE A 107 -13.47 -11.81 2.19
CA ILE A 107 -13.31 -12.16 0.78
C ILE A 107 -14.15 -13.38 0.44
N GLN A 108 -14.93 -13.29 -0.61
CA GLN A 108 -15.68 -14.40 -1.19
C GLN A 108 -15.12 -14.84 -2.52
N HIS A 109 -14.61 -13.90 -3.31
CA HIS A 109 -14.00 -14.15 -4.61
C HIS A 109 -13.05 -13.01 -5.01
N ILE A 110 -12.01 -13.34 -5.75
CA ILE A 110 -11.11 -12.36 -6.38
C ILE A 110 -10.97 -12.69 -7.87
N ALA A 111 -10.90 -11.67 -8.71
CA ALA A 111 -10.62 -11.79 -10.12
C ALA A 111 -9.88 -10.56 -10.65
N VAL A 112 -8.99 -10.73 -11.60
CA VAL A 112 -8.39 -9.62 -12.34
C VAL A 112 -9.08 -9.51 -13.68
N LEU A 113 -9.50 -8.30 -14.01
CA LEU A 113 -10.04 -7.95 -15.33
C LEU A 113 -9.41 -6.63 -15.74
N ASP A 114 -8.79 -6.61 -16.91
CA ASP A 114 -8.02 -5.49 -17.41
C ASP A 114 -6.94 -5.04 -16.38
N ASP A 115 -6.92 -3.78 -16.02
CA ASP A 115 -5.96 -3.18 -15.10
C ASP A 115 -6.50 -3.07 -13.65
N ALA A 116 -7.44 -3.92 -13.26
CA ALA A 116 -8.04 -3.87 -11.94
C ALA A 116 -8.23 -5.26 -11.31
N LEU A 117 -8.08 -5.30 -9.99
CA LEU A 117 -8.50 -6.42 -9.15
C LEU A 117 -9.94 -6.16 -8.69
N TYR A 118 -10.83 -7.10 -8.98
CA TYR A 118 -12.20 -7.12 -8.46
C TYR A 118 -12.29 -8.10 -7.31
N VAL A 119 -12.84 -7.64 -6.21
CA VAL A 119 -13.03 -8.44 -5.00
C VAL A 119 -14.50 -8.44 -4.62
N VAL A 120 -15.05 -9.61 -4.42
CA VAL A 120 -16.38 -9.77 -3.81
C VAL A 120 -16.19 -9.88 -2.31
N LEU A 121 -16.67 -8.88 -1.56
CA LEU A 121 -16.61 -8.82 -0.11
C LEU A 121 -17.97 -9.09 0.50
N LYS A 122 -17.98 -9.79 1.62
CA LYS A 122 -19.14 -10.03 2.46
C LYS A 122 -18.95 -9.31 3.79
N ASN A 123 -19.90 -8.47 4.16
CA ASN A 123 -19.92 -7.76 5.43
C ASN A 123 -21.22 -8.08 6.18
N GLN A 124 -21.18 -7.95 7.49
CA GLN A 124 -22.36 -8.03 8.33
C GLN A 124 -22.67 -6.64 8.88
N GLU A 125 -23.80 -6.09 8.49
CA GLU A 125 -24.30 -4.81 8.97
C GLU A 125 -25.70 -5.02 9.55
N ASP A 126 -25.95 -4.52 10.77
CA ASP A 126 -27.25 -4.63 11.45
C ASP A 126 -27.84 -6.05 11.42
N SER A 127 -27.01 -7.07 11.65
CA SER A 127 -27.36 -8.49 11.58
C SER A 127 -27.72 -9.02 10.18
N VAL A 128 -27.55 -8.22 9.13
CA VAL A 128 -27.76 -8.60 7.72
C VAL A 128 -26.44 -8.72 7.00
N TYR A 129 -26.30 -9.76 6.19
CA TYR A 129 -25.14 -9.89 5.31
C TYR A 129 -25.35 -9.10 4.03
N LYS A 130 -24.38 -8.21 3.75
CA LYS A 130 -24.30 -7.46 2.49
C LYS A 130 -23.09 -7.94 1.69
N TYR A 131 -23.24 -7.95 0.37
CA TYR A 131 -22.17 -8.29 -0.56
C TYR A 131 -21.83 -7.06 -1.39
N HIS A 132 -20.54 -6.75 -1.48
CA HIS A 132 -20.03 -5.65 -2.26
C HIS A 132 -19.07 -6.18 -3.30
N ILE A 133 -19.06 -5.60 -4.49
CA ILE A 133 -18.02 -5.81 -5.49
C ILE A 133 -17.19 -4.54 -5.50
N GLU A 134 -15.94 -4.66 -5.09
CA GLU A 134 -15.01 -3.55 -5.05
C GLU A 134 -13.97 -3.71 -6.16
N LYS A 135 -13.62 -2.59 -6.79
CA LYS A 135 -12.63 -2.50 -7.86
C LYS A 135 -11.40 -1.79 -7.32
N TYR A 136 -10.25 -2.45 -7.34
CA TYR A 136 -8.95 -1.89 -6.96
C TYR A 136 -8.09 -1.72 -8.20
N ALA A 137 -7.65 -0.49 -8.46
CA ALA A 137 -6.75 -0.20 -9.57
C ALA A 137 -5.38 -0.86 -9.35
N ILE A 138 -4.88 -1.55 -10.36
CA ILE A 138 -3.52 -2.16 -10.34
C ILE A 138 -2.49 -1.13 -10.81
N LYS A 139 -2.88 -0.25 -11.72
CA LYS A 139 -2.09 0.91 -12.14
C LYS A 139 -2.52 2.13 -11.35
N SER A 140 -1.62 3.11 -11.27
CA SER A 140 -1.92 4.42 -10.69
C SER A 140 -2.86 5.19 -11.63
N ASP A 141 -4.13 4.85 -11.58
CA ASP A 141 -5.21 5.46 -12.36
C ASP A 141 -6.35 5.80 -11.39
N ASP A 142 -6.03 6.67 -10.43
CA ASP A 142 -7.00 7.09 -9.44
C ASP A 142 -8.08 7.95 -10.11
N PRO A 143 -9.36 7.64 -9.88
CA PRO A 143 -10.46 8.35 -10.51
C PRO A 143 -10.63 9.77 -9.95
N PHE A 144 -10.00 10.07 -8.82
CA PHE A 144 -10.14 11.35 -8.14
C PHE A 144 -8.79 12.02 -7.94
N VAL A 145 -8.71 13.27 -8.39
CA VAL A 145 -7.52 14.11 -8.30
C VAL A 145 -7.86 15.44 -7.67
N ILE A 146 -6.88 16.03 -7.01
CA ILE A 146 -6.88 17.45 -6.63
C ILE A 146 -6.09 18.19 -7.69
N ILE A 147 -6.64 19.30 -8.16
CA ILE A 147 -5.96 20.20 -9.08
C ILE A 147 -5.23 21.25 -8.25
N ASP A 148 -3.94 21.43 -8.48
CA ASP A 148 -3.13 22.43 -7.80
C ASP A 148 -3.51 23.87 -8.22
N THR A 149 -2.89 24.85 -7.58
CA THR A 149 -3.11 26.28 -7.80
C THR A 149 -2.74 26.74 -9.20
N ASP A 150 -1.86 26.04 -9.90
CA ASP A 150 -1.50 26.28 -11.29
C ASP A 150 -2.59 25.84 -12.29
N ASN A 151 -3.64 25.15 -11.82
CA ASN A 151 -4.72 24.52 -12.59
C ASN A 151 -4.28 23.51 -13.64
N VAL A 152 -3.07 22.99 -13.55
CA VAL A 152 -2.47 22.02 -14.47
C VAL A 152 -2.01 20.78 -13.73
N THR A 153 -1.28 20.94 -12.63
CA THR A 153 -0.77 19.84 -11.83
C THR A 153 -1.90 19.15 -11.07
N THR A 154 -1.96 17.84 -11.16
CA THR A 154 -2.96 17.02 -10.49
C THR A 154 -2.30 16.04 -9.55
N PHE A 155 -2.89 15.82 -8.39
CA PHE A 155 -2.43 14.86 -7.39
C PHE A 155 -3.52 13.85 -7.08
N ASN A 156 -3.15 12.60 -6.99
CA ASN A 156 -4.09 11.53 -6.67
C ASN A 156 -4.57 11.61 -5.22
N VAL A 157 -5.82 11.24 -5.00
CA VAL A 157 -6.42 11.14 -3.66
C VAL A 157 -6.57 9.66 -3.32
N HIS A 158 -5.84 9.21 -2.32
CA HIS A 158 -5.79 7.82 -1.90
C HIS A 158 -6.83 7.55 -0.78
N LEU A 159 -8.00 7.09 -1.19
CA LEU A 159 -9.09 6.69 -0.30
C LEU A 159 -9.76 5.42 -0.84
N ASP A 160 -10.02 4.47 0.04
CA ASP A 160 -10.80 3.28 -0.30
C ASP A 160 -12.27 3.62 -0.44
N LYS A 161 -12.96 2.92 -1.34
CA LYS A 161 -14.41 3.05 -1.59
C LYS A 161 -14.83 4.51 -1.76
N SER A 162 -14.03 5.24 -2.52
CA SER A 162 -14.16 6.69 -2.66
C SER A 162 -15.30 7.10 -3.59
N PHE A 163 -15.94 8.21 -3.25
CA PHE A 163 -17.01 8.85 -4.02
C PHE A 163 -16.82 10.35 -4.05
N LYS A 164 -17.09 10.95 -5.20
CA LYS A 164 -17.09 12.40 -5.35
C LYS A 164 -18.51 12.95 -5.20
N ILE A 165 -18.66 13.95 -4.35
CA ILE A 165 -19.90 14.70 -4.14
C ILE A 165 -19.65 16.19 -4.33
N ASN A 166 -20.68 16.92 -4.72
CA ASN A 166 -20.60 18.38 -4.80
C ASN A 166 -21.00 18.98 -3.43
N SER A 167 -20.43 20.13 -3.09
CA SER A 167 -20.80 20.85 -1.87
C SER A 167 -22.30 21.20 -1.81
N SER A 168 -22.94 21.41 -2.96
CA SER A 168 -24.39 21.64 -3.06
C SER A 168 -25.24 20.45 -2.60
N ASP A 169 -24.68 19.26 -2.56
CA ASP A 169 -25.38 18.05 -2.10
C ASP A 169 -25.28 17.89 -0.57
N VAL A 170 -24.51 18.76 0.08
CA VAL A 170 -24.32 18.78 1.53
C VAL A 170 -25.11 19.94 2.10
N SER A 171 -26.14 19.66 2.91
CA SER A 171 -26.91 20.69 3.61
C SER A 171 -26.20 21.10 4.89
N GLY A 172 -25.54 22.25 4.87
CA GLY A 172 -24.65 22.64 5.96
C GLY A 172 -23.47 21.69 6.08
N GLN A 173 -23.43 20.93 7.16
CA GLN A 173 -22.41 19.90 7.38
C GLN A 173 -22.96 18.47 7.24
N THR A 174 -24.20 18.32 6.77
CA THR A 174 -24.91 17.04 6.76
C THR A 174 -25.16 16.58 5.34
N TYR A 175 -24.82 15.33 5.08
CA TYR A 175 -25.01 14.65 3.82
C TYR A 175 -25.94 13.45 4.00
N THR A 176 -26.98 13.34 3.18
CA THR A 176 -27.99 12.29 3.30
C THR A 176 -28.06 11.32 2.13
N GLN A 177 -27.61 11.74 0.94
CA GLN A 177 -27.76 10.97 -0.29
C GLN A 177 -26.58 11.17 -1.23
N LEU A 178 -26.18 10.08 -1.89
CA LEU A 178 -25.19 10.06 -2.97
C LEU A 178 -25.88 10.17 -4.33
N LYS A 179 -25.33 10.95 -5.24
CA LYS A 179 -25.72 10.92 -6.65
C LYS A 179 -24.79 9.98 -7.42
N LEU A 180 -25.34 8.85 -7.85
CA LEU A 180 -24.67 7.94 -8.78
C LEU A 180 -25.42 8.00 -10.10
N ASN A 181 -24.73 8.35 -11.20
CA ASN A 181 -25.29 8.41 -12.55
C ASN A 181 -26.61 9.22 -12.64
N GLY A 182 -26.68 10.32 -11.91
CA GLY A 182 -27.87 11.18 -11.90
C GLY A 182 -29.01 10.74 -10.98
N THR A 183 -28.90 9.58 -10.35
CA THR A 183 -29.87 9.08 -9.37
C THR A 183 -29.34 9.26 -7.96
N ASN A 184 -30.16 9.79 -7.06
CA ASN A 184 -29.80 9.86 -5.66
C ASN A 184 -29.86 8.47 -5.03
N THR A 185 -28.78 8.04 -4.42
CA THR A 185 -28.69 6.83 -3.61
C THR A 185 -28.42 7.20 -2.16
N GLY A 186 -28.86 6.38 -1.22
CA GLY A 186 -28.57 6.59 0.19
C GLY A 186 -27.08 6.41 0.54
N ILE A 187 -26.77 6.65 1.79
CA ILE A 187 -25.43 6.45 2.35
C ILE A 187 -25.09 4.98 2.61
N GLU A 188 -25.93 4.06 2.14
CA GLU A 188 -25.81 2.61 2.34
C GLU A 188 -24.54 2.02 1.71
N HIS A 189 -23.86 2.76 0.84
CA HIS A 189 -22.58 2.35 0.29
C HIS A 189 -21.45 2.35 1.31
N PHE A 190 -21.60 3.11 2.41
CA PHE A 190 -20.61 3.16 3.48
C PHE A 190 -21.06 2.27 4.64
N TYR A 191 -20.08 1.74 5.36
CA TYR A 191 -20.35 0.89 6.53
C TYR A 191 -20.87 1.71 7.72
N ASN A 192 -21.79 1.13 8.50
CA ASN A 192 -22.48 1.86 9.57
C ASN A 192 -21.60 2.23 10.76
N SER A 193 -20.49 1.54 10.99
CA SER A 193 -19.72 1.62 12.23
C SER A 193 -18.29 2.15 12.08
N ASP A 194 -17.94 2.66 10.89
CA ASP A 194 -16.55 3.01 10.62
C ASP A 194 -16.21 4.43 11.01
N THR A 195 -15.17 4.57 11.82
CA THR A 195 -14.57 5.83 12.25
C THR A 195 -13.59 6.42 11.25
N ASP A 196 -13.14 5.62 10.27
CA ASP A 196 -12.09 6.00 9.30
C ASP A 196 -12.65 6.62 8.03
N LEU A 197 -13.96 6.82 7.94
CA LEU A 197 -14.57 7.53 6.84
C LEU A 197 -14.29 9.03 6.97
N VAL A 198 -13.71 9.60 5.94
CA VAL A 198 -13.31 11.00 5.89
C VAL A 198 -13.87 11.71 4.66
N ALA A 199 -13.92 13.04 4.75
CA ALA A 199 -14.20 13.91 3.64
C ALA A 199 -12.93 14.70 3.28
N TYR A 200 -12.53 14.65 2.03
CA TYR A 200 -11.38 15.36 1.50
C TYR A 200 -11.83 16.34 0.44
N VAL A 201 -11.53 17.62 0.62
CA VAL A 201 -11.98 18.68 -0.30
C VAL A 201 -11.07 18.69 -1.51
N ALA A 202 -11.65 18.48 -2.70
CA ALA A 202 -10.92 18.37 -3.95
C ALA A 202 -10.80 19.72 -4.70
N SER A 203 -11.70 20.67 -4.43
CA SER A 203 -11.69 21.97 -5.12
C SER A 203 -12.23 23.10 -4.21
N GLY A 204 -12.15 24.34 -4.66
CA GLY A 204 -12.53 25.51 -3.87
C GLY A 204 -11.41 26.02 -2.95
N ASP A 205 -11.75 26.94 -2.04
CA ASP A 205 -10.78 27.58 -1.15
C ASP A 205 -10.19 26.64 -0.10
N TYR A 206 -10.92 25.56 0.19
CA TYR A 206 -10.55 24.55 1.19
C TYR A 206 -9.96 23.26 0.58
N LYS A 207 -9.58 23.28 -0.70
CA LYS A 207 -8.99 22.11 -1.37
C LYS A 207 -7.78 21.58 -0.61
N GLY A 208 -7.67 20.26 -0.50
CA GLY A 208 -6.61 19.61 0.25
C GLY A 208 -6.88 19.47 1.76
N ASN A 209 -7.98 20.03 2.28
CA ASN A 209 -8.34 19.86 3.67
C ASN A 209 -9.08 18.52 3.88
N ARG A 210 -8.72 17.86 4.97
CA ARG A 210 -9.33 16.62 5.47
C ARG A 210 -10.26 16.93 6.62
N TYR A 211 -11.46 16.37 6.58
CA TYR A 211 -12.47 16.48 7.63
C TYR A 211 -12.89 15.10 8.10
N THR A 212 -13.03 14.93 9.39
CA THR A 212 -13.62 13.72 9.96
C THR A 212 -15.12 13.68 9.72
N THR A 213 -15.68 12.49 9.70
CA THR A 213 -17.12 12.33 9.57
C THR A 213 -17.72 11.63 10.80
N THR A 214 -19.02 11.84 11.00
CA THR A 214 -19.81 11.10 11.98
C THR A 214 -21.04 10.57 11.26
N ARG A 215 -21.22 9.27 11.30
CA ARG A 215 -22.39 8.63 10.72
C ARG A 215 -23.43 8.29 11.77
N ASN A 216 -24.69 8.58 11.45
CA ASN A 216 -25.86 8.02 12.12
C ASN A 216 -26.69 7.24 11.08
N THR A 217 -27.79 6.63 11.53
CA THR A 217 -28.59 5.69 10.71
C THR A 217 -29.05 6.27 9.36
N SER A 218 -29.24 7.57 9.27
CA SER A 218 -29.84 8.23 8.10
C SER A 218 -28.93 9.28 7.45
N ASN A 219 -27.94 9.76 8.16
CA ASN A 219 -27.14 10.91 7.74
C ASN A 219 -25.66 10.69 7.97
N LEU A 220 -24.84 11.31 7.14
CA LEU A 220 -23.41 11.48 7.33
C LEU A 220 -23.12 12.95 7.61
N GLN A 221 -22.59 13.26 8.78
CA GLN A 221 -22.13 14.60 9.12
C GLN A 221 -20.64 14.72 8.83
N ILE A 222 -20.27 15.76 8.10
CA ILE A 222 -18.88 16.15 7.90
C ILE A 222 -18.54 17.19 8.96
N ASN A 223 -17.69 16.83 9.91
CA ASN A 223 -17.44 17.66 11.08
C ASN A 223 -16.63 18.91 10.73
N SER A 224 -17.12 20.08 11.15
CA SER A 224 -16.45 21.36 10.96
C SER A 224 -16.21 21.78 9.50
N LEU A 225 -16.95 21.21 8.56
CA LEU A 225 -16.90 21.67 7.16
C LEU A 225 -17.38 23.12 7.10
N PRO A 226 -16.61 24.03 6.49
CA PRO A 226 -17.07 25.41 6.30
C PRO A 226 -18.38 25.49 5.50
N ASN A 227 -19.26 26.41 5.89
CA ASN A 227 -20.53 26.64 5.21
C ASN A 227 -20.60 28.08 4.68
N ASP A 228 -19.56 28.49 3.95
CA ASP A 228 -19.39 29.84 3.41
C ASP A 228 -19.56 29.92 1.87
N GLY A 229 -19.92 28.80 1.25
CA GLY A 229 -20.08 28.69 -0.21
C GLY A 229 -18.77 28.52 -0.98
N ASN A 230 -17.61 28.46 -0.30
CA ASN A 230 -16.29 28.34 -0.92
C ASN A 230 -15.76 26.91 -0.94
N VAL A 231 -16.51 25.95 -0.40
CA VAL A 231 -16.20 24.52 -0.50
C VAL A 231 -16.65 24.03 -1.86
N GLY A 232 -15.74 23.46 -2.62
CA GLY A 232 -16.04 22.86 -3.91
C GLY A 232 -16.41 21.38 -3.80
N ASP A 233 -15.89 20.57 -4.69
CA ASP A 233 -16.11 19.12 -4.70
C ASP A 233 -15.47 18.45 -3.47
N ILE A 234 -16.12 17.44 -2.96
CA ILE A 234 -15.67 16.66 -1.80
C ILE A 234 -15.53 15.20 -2.22
N ILE A 235 -14.44 14.57 -1.85
CA ILE A 235 -14.25 13.13 -1.99
C ILE A 235 -14.48 12.50 -0.63
N LEU A 236 -15.49 11.65 -0.53
CA LEU A 236 -15.75 10.80 0.64
C LEU A 236 -15.08 9.45 0.42
N GLY A 237 -14.48 8.90 1.45
CA GLY A 237 -13.88 7.57 1.39
C GLY A 237 -13.26 7.16 2.72
N TYR A 238 -12.79 5.92 2.76
CA TYR A 238 -12.12 5.39 3.94
C TYR A 238 -10.62 5.62 3.84
N GLU A 239 -10.02 6.11 4.92
CA GLU A 239 -8.57 6.12 5.05
C GLU A 239 -8.05 4.69 5.18
N PHE A 240 -6.92 4.46 4.57
CA PHE A 240 -6.15 3.24 4.74
C PHE A 240 -4.70 3.58 5.12
N GLU A 241 -4.08 2.63 5.75
CA GLU A 241 -2.69 2.75 6.17
C GLU A 241 -1.79 2.06 5.16
N THR A 242 -0.76 2.78 4.71
CA THR A 242 0.37 2.18 4.00
C THR A 242 1.57 2.16 4.93
N GLU A 243 2.09 0.98 5.23
CA GLU A 243 3.25 0.80 6.10
C GLU A 243 4.33 -0.01 5.41
N VAL A 244 5.57 0.47 5.51
CA VAL A 244 6.76 -0.22 5.02
C VAL A 244 7.81 -0.27 6.14
N GLU A 245 8.11 -1.46 6.63
CA GLU A 245 9.26 -1.69 7.50
C GLU A 245 10.49 -1.96 6.62
N LEU A 246 11.51 -1.12 6.75
CA LEU A 246 12.73 -1.27 5.98
C LEU A 246 13.58 -2.45 6.51
N PRO A 247 14.22 -3.22 5.63
CA PRO A 247 15.12 -4.27 6.05
C PRO A 247 16.33 -3.70 6.78
N LYS A 248 16.98 -4.52 7.61
CA LYS A 248 18.25 -4.13 8.26
C LYS A 248 19.30 -3.79 7.20
N ILE A 249 19.88 -2.62 7.32
CA ILE A 249 20.88 -2.10 6.40
C ILE A 249 22.24 -2.74 6.69
N TYR A 250 22.86 -3.34 5.68
CA TYR A 250 24.19 -3.91 5.75
C TYR A 250 25.04 -3.43 4.57
N LEU A 251 26.34 -3.25 4.81
CA LEU A 251 27.25 -3.05 3.71
C LEU A 251 27.34 -4.32 2.87
N GLN A 252 27.18 -4.18 1.56
CA GLN A 252 27.33 -5.29 0.64
C GLN A 252 28.76 -5.37 0.13
N GLN A 253 29.37 -6.54 0.24
CA GLN A 253 30.69 -6.84 -0.30
C GLN A 253 30.55 -7.73 -1.53
N LYS A 254 31.31 -7.43 -2.57
CA LYS A 254 31.37 -8.25 -3.76
C LYS A 254 32.12 -9.57 -3.45
N ALA A 255 31.45 -10.68 -3.67
CA ALA A 255 31.99 -12.03 -3.49
C ALA A 255 31.87 -12.81 -4.80
N GLY A 256 32.88 -12.76 -5.65
CA GLY A 256 32.81 -13.28 -7.01
C GLY A 256 31.82 -12.51 -7.89
N ASN A 257 30.83 -13.20 -8.46
CA ASN A 257 29.77 -12.61 -9.27
C ASN A 257 28.52 -12.24 -8.45
N SER A 258 28.53 -12.40 -7.13
CA SER A 258 27.41 -12.09 -6.24
C SER A 258 27.78 -11.06 -5.18
N PHE A 259 26.78 -10.45 -4.55
CA PHE A 259 26.97 -9.58 -3.40
C PHE A 259 26.56 -10.31 -2.13
N ARG A 260 27.33 -10.13 -1.06
CA ARG A 260 27.03 -10.64 0.27
C ARG A 260 26.93 -9.49 1.27
N SER A 261 25.91 -9.55 2.11
CA SER A 261 25.80 -8.63 3.24
C SER A 261 26.82 -8.96 4.32
N ASP A 262 27.61 -7.97 4.75
CA ASP A 262 28.53 -8.13 5.87
C ASP A 262 27.78 -8.02 7.20
N ILE A 263 27.35 -9.17 7.71
CA ILE A 263 26.61 -9.27 8.98
C ILE A 263 27.52 -9.28 10.22
N GLN A 264 28.82 -9.44 10.06
CA GLN A 264 29.79 -9.53 11.19
C GLN A 264 30.32 -8.17 11.61
N SER A 265 30.43 -7.24 10.68
CA SER A 265 30.96 -5.90 10.92
C SER A 265 29.98 -5.02 11.70
N SER A 266 30.52 -3.97 12.28
CA SER A 266 29.71 -2.93 12.95
C SER A 266 29.43 -1.82 11.94
N LEU A 267 28.16 -1.56 11.69
CA LEU A 267 27.70 -0.43 10.91
C LEU A 267 26.87 0.48 11.82
N ASN A 268 27.32 1.71 11.98
CA ASN A 268 26.61 2.76 12.71
C ASN A 268 25.98 3.70 11.68
N ILE A 269 24.65 3.71 11.60
CA ILE A 269 23.91 4.57 10.68
C ILE A 269 23.77 5.94 11.33
N GLN A 270 24.31 6.97 10.70
CA GLN A 270 24.19 8.34 11.19
C GLN A 270 22.90 8.97 10.72
N ARG A 271 22.57 8.84 9.45
CA ARG A 271 21.35 9.39 8.88
C ARG A 271 20.85 8.57 7.69
N LEU A 272 19.56 8.67 7.49
CA LEU A 272 18.85 8.12 6.35
C LEU A 272 18.29 9.26 5.52
N LYS A 273 18.41 9.19 4.21
CA LYS A 273 17.80 10.13 3.26
C LYS A 273 16.77 9.38 2.45
N LEU A 274 15.52 9.80 2.54
CA LEU A 274 14.40 9.27 1.79
C LEU A 274 14.06 10.26 0.68
N ASN A 275 14.15 9.82 -0.56
CA ASN A 275 13.80 10.66 -1.71
C ASN A 275 12.39 10.29 -2.16
N PHE A 276 11.49 11.22 -1.96
CA PHE A 276 10.11 11.11 -2.40
C PHE A 276 9.90 11.81 -3.74
N GLY A 277 8.99 11.29 -4.53
CA GLY A 277 8.27 12.04 -5.54
C GLY A 277 7.15 12.85 -4.87
N ASP A 278 5.94 12.72 -5.38
CA ASP A 278 4.80 13.42 -4.76
C ASP A 278 4.67 13.04 -3.29
N LEU A 279 4.82 14.03 -2.41
CA LEU A 279 4.74 13.88 -0.96
C LEU A 279 3.80 14.92 -0.37
N GLY A 280 2.72 14.46 0.26
CA GLY A 280 1.89 15.31 1.14
C GLY A 280 2.29 15.11 2.59
N THR A 281 1.98 13.95 3.15
CA THR A 281 2.27 13.64 4.56
C THR A 281 2.73 12.20 4.70
N CYS A 282 3.80 11.99 5.46
CA CYS A 282 4.22 10.66 5.90
C CYS A 282 4.78 10.72 7.32
N THR A 283 4.82 9.57 7.97
CA THR A 283 5.36 9.40 9.31
C THR A 283 6.50 8.39 9.27
N THR A 284 7.62 8.74 9.87
CA THR A 284 8.75 7.83 10.05
C THR A 284 8.90 7.48 11.52
N THR A 285 9.05 6.19 11.81
CA THR A 285 9.27 5.70 13.17
C THR A 285 10.59 4.94 13.22
N LEU A 286 11.50 5.40 14.07
CA LEU A 286 12.74 4.73 14.41
C LEU A 286 12.56 3.97 15.72
N ASN A 287 12.43 2.67 15.70
CA ASN A 287 12.44 1.82 16.90
C ASN A 287 13.88 1.45 17.24
N ARG A 288 14.45 2.09 18.26
CA ARG A 288 15.83 1.90 18.70
C ARG A 288 15.85 1.11 20.00
N GLU A 289 16.59 0.02 20.00
CA GLU A 289 16.57 -0.95 21.11
C GLU A 289 16.86 -0.33 22.48
N VAL A 290 17.79 0.64 22.56
CA VAL A 290 18.19 1.28 23.83
C VAL A 290 17.55 2.63 24.04
N LYS A 291 17.36 3.41 22.96
CA LYS A 291 16.89 4.79 23.04
C LYS A 291 15.37 4.94 22.90
N GLY A 292 14.66 3.82 22.68
CA GLY A 292 13.22 3.83 22.45
C GLY A 292 12.81 4.33 21.07
N ALA A 293 11.50 4.42 20.86
CA ALA A 293 10.92 4.86 19.59
C ALA A 293 11.03 6.39 19.43
N LEU A 294 11.36 6.82 18.22
CA LEU A 294 11.27 8.20 17.77
C LEU A 294 10.37 8.27 16.56
N THR A 295 9.22 8.89 16.68
CA THR A 295 8.26 9.10 15.60
C THR A 295 8.31 10.55 15.16
N THR A 296 8.42 10.77 13.86
CA THR A 296 8.43 12.10 13.25
C THR A 296 7.45 12.13 12.10
N THR A 297 6.49 13.05 12.14
CA THR A 297 5.57 13.30 11.02
C THR A 297 6.15 14.40 10.14
N HIS A 298 6.25 14.10 8.87
CA HIS A 298 6.69 15.02 7.83
C HIS A 298 5.48 15.46 7.02
N THR A 299 5.31 16.76 6.91
CA THR A 299 4.27 17.36 6.05
C THR A 299 4.98 18.28 5.09
N ALA A 300 4.62 18.22 3.83
CA ALA A 300 5.15 19.12 2.81
C ALA A 300 4.92 20.59 3.19
N LYS A 301 5.92 21.43 2.99
CA LYS A 301 5.88 22.81 3.43
C LYS A 301 5.09 23.65 2.42
N PRO A 302 4.10 24.44 2.85
CA PRO A 302 3.44 25.39 1.96
C PRO A 302 4.44 26.45 1.49
N ILE A 303 4.48 26.71 0.19
CA ILE A 303 5.35 27.72 -0.43
C ILE A 303 4.96 29.14 0.00
N THR A 304 3.72 29.35 0.47
CA THR A 304 3.23 30.66 0.92
C THR A 304 2.76 30.62 2.36
N SER A 305 3.14 31.64 3.14
CA SER A 305 2.84 31.79 4.58
C SER A 305 1.36 31.92 4.94
N SER A 306 0.46 31.99 3.98
CA SER A 306 -0.98 32.18 4.21
C SER A 306 -1.77 30.88 4.30
N VAL A 307 -1.13 29.70 4.19
CA VAL A 307 -1.83 28.40 4.17
C VAL A 307 -1.39 27.59 5.38
N THR A 308 -2.03 27.82 6.51
CA THR A 308 -1.70 27.17 7.79
C THR A 308 -2.35 25.79 8.00
N THR A 309 -3.26 25.35 7.12
CA THR A 309 -4.09 24.16 7.35
C THR A 309 -4.13 23.18 6.18
N ARG A 310 -3.48 23.46 5.07
CA ARG A 310 -3.49 22.58 3.90
C ARG A 310 -2.23 21.73 3.84
N PRO A 311 -2.32 20.41 3.72
CA PRO A 311 -1.18 19.62 3.28
C PRO A 311 -0.86 20.07 1.86
N PHE A 312 0.27 20.70 1.69
CA PHE A 312 0.82 20.98 0.37
C PHE A 312 1.46 19.70 -0.16
N ILE A 313 1.43 19.49 -1.46
CA ILE A 313 2.08 18.34 -2.08
C ILE A 313 3.32 18.86 -2.79
N GLU A 314 4.48 18.33 -2.39
CA GLU A 314 5.75 18.60 -3.07
C GLU A 314 5.99 17.48 -4.08
N SER A 315 6.37 17.84 -5.29
CA SER A 315 6.64 16.89 -6.37
C SER A 315 7.98 16.18 -6.24
N GLU A 316 8.92 16.74 -5.48
CA GLU A 316 10.20 16.14 -5.14
C GLU A 316 10.64 16.62 -3.76
N GLU A 317 10.80 15.71 -2.81
CA GLU A 317 11.22 16.01 -1.45
C GLU A 317 12.28 15.01 -0.97
N THR A 318 13.33 15.51 -0.33
CA THR A 318 14.33 14.67 0.32
C THR A 318 14.28 14.85 1.82
N LEU A 319 13.75 13.86 2.52
CA LEU A 319 13.71 13.83 3.98
C LEU A 319 15.00 13.27 4.55
N THR A 320 15.64 14.02 5.44
CA THR A 320 16.83 13.55 6.17
C THR A 320 16.45 13.19 7.59
N ILE A 321 16.59 11.91 7.93
CA ILE A 321 16.22 11.34 9.23
C ILE A 321 17.49 11.02 10.01
N PRO A 322 17.73 11.68 11.16
CA PRO A 322 18.87 11.37 12.02
C PRO A 322 18.63 10.05 12.76
N VAL A 323 19.48 9.05 12.53
CA VAL A 323 19.35 7.71 13.12
C VAL A 323 20.27 7.53 14.32
N TYR A 324 21.56 7.76 14.16
CA TYR A 324 22.62 7.65 15.17
C TYR A 324 22.52 6.35 16.00
N GLU A 325 22.37 5.23 15.30
CA GLU A 325 22.25 3.92 15.93
C GLU A 325 22.91 2.82 15.08
N LYS A 326 23.30 1.72 15.73
CA LYS A 326 23.79 0.54 15.02
C LYS A 326 22.69 -0.07 14.18
N ASN A 327 23.04 -0.51 12.98
CA ASN A 327 22.10 -1.12 12.04
C ASN A 327 21.28 -2.29 12.63
N LYS A 328 21.87 -3.04 13.57
CA LYS A 328 21.21 -4.19 14.21
C LYS A 328 20.16 -3.78 15.25
N ASN A 329 20.33 -2.60 15.84
CA ASN A 329 19.53 -2.12 16.97
C ASN A 329 18.44 -1.13 16.56
N VAL A 330 18.25 -0.87 15.28
CA VAL A 330 17.22 0.03 14.78
C VAL A 330 16.33 -0.68 13.77
N THR A 331 15.02 -0.48 13.89
CA THR A 331 14.02 -0.78 12.87
C THR A 331 13.41 0.53 12.40
N ILE A 332 13.26 0.69 11.12
CA ILE A 332 12.78 1.92 10.49
C ILE A 332 11.49 1.59 9.77
N THR A 333 10.42 2.26 10.17
CA THR A 333 9.10 2.11 9.56
C THR A 333 8.68 3.44 8.94
N ILE A 334 8.18 3.39 7.73
CA ILE A 334 7.61 4.51 6.99
C ILE A 334 6.13 4.23 6.84
N LYS A 335 5.30 5.18 7.24
CA LYS A 335 3.84 5.03 7.28
C LYS A 335 3.16 6.25 6.67
N SER A 336 2.10 6.04 5.92
CA SER A 336 1.20 7.08 5.45
C SER A 336 -0.24 6.65 5.68
N GLU A 337 -1.01 7.50 6.36
CA GLU A 337 -2.46 7.33 6.62
C GLU A 337 -3.27 8.45 5.97
N HIS A 338 -2.60 9.45 5.41
CA HIS A 338 -3.24 10.62 4.84
C HIS A 338 -3.67 10.36 3.39
N PRO A 339 -4.82 10.90 2.93
CA PRO A 339 -5.26 10.75 1.53
C PRO A 339 -4.31 11.34 0.47
N SER A 340 -3.36 12.19 0.87
CA SER A 340 -2.35 12.73 -0.03
C SER A 340 -1.31 11.67 -0.42
N PRO A 341 -0.67 11.79 -1.59
CA PRO A 341 0.36 10.86 -2.02
C PRO A 341 1.59 10.87 -1.11
N ALA A 342 2.27 9.73 -1.04
CA ALA A 342 3.58 9.57 -0.40
C ALA A 342 4.40 8.55 -1.20
N THR A 343 4.98 8.98 -2.30
CA THR A 343 5.66 8.11 -3.27
C THR A 343 7.15 8.06 -2.99
N LEU A 344 7.62 6.99 -2.33
CA LEU A 344 9.05 6.79 -2.06
C LEU A 344 9.77 6.23 -3.31
N HIS A 345 10.69 6.98 -3.87
CA HIS A 345 11.47 6.60 -5.04
C HIS A 345 12.76 5.87 -4.68
N SER A 346 13.50 6.39 -3.72
CA SER A 346 14.79 5.80 -3.33
C SER A 346 15.18 6.15 -1.91
N MET A 347 16.15 5.41 -1.41
CA MET A 347 16.71 5.58 -0.08
C MET A 347 18.23 5.57 -0.15
N ASN A 348 18.86 6.53 0.53
CA ASN A 348 20.31 6.58 0.75
C ASN A 348 20.59 6.62 2.26
N TRP A 349 21.72 6.11 2.68
CA TRP A 349 22.14 6.17 4.06
C TRP A 349 23.60 6.60 4.19
N GLU A 350 23.95 7.25 5.29
CA GLU A 350 25.28 7.65 5.66
C GLU A 350 25.63 7.03 7.02
N GLY A 351 26.85 6.56 7.17
CA GLY A 351 27.24 5.95 8.43
C GLY A 351 28.72 5.51 8.46
N ASP A 352 29.14 5.06 9.63
CA ASP A 352 30.49 4.58 9.88
C ASP A 352 30.53 3.06 9.88
N TYR A 353 31.40 2.53 9.08
CA TYR A 353 31.63 1.10 8.96
C TYR A 353 32.93 0.71 9.62
N THR A 354 32.87 -0.28 10.52
CA THR A 354 34.07 -0.85 11.18
C THR A 354 34.11 -2.35 10.89
N ASN A 355 35.10 -2.75 10.14
CA ASN A 355 35.36 -4.16 9.85
C ASN A 355 35.89 -4.88 11.11
N LYS A 356 35.29 -6.00 11.48
CA LYS A 356 35.82 -6.85 12.56
C LYS A 356 36.73 -7.90 11.98
N TYR A 357 38.02 -7.63 12.02
CA TYR A 357 39.01 -8.66 11.79
C TYR A 357 39.23 -9.49 13.06
N TYR A 358 38.78 -10.73 13.04
CA TYR A 358 39.29 -11.71 14.01
C TYR A 358 40.64 -12.16 13.53
N LYS A 359 41.72 -11.63 14.12
CA LYS A 359 43.01 -12.33 14.06
C LYS A 359 42.80 -13.64 14.84
N ARG A 360 42.77 -14.78 14.15
CA ARG A 360 43.05 -16.05 14.79
C ARG A 360 44.56 -16.00 15.13
N VAL A 361 44.87 -15.94 16.42
CA VAL A 361 46.20 -16.19 16.94
C VAL A 361 46.34 -17.70 16.98
#